data_d5aaeee3fcdae131b6b663a55a6a7577
#
_entry.id   d5aaeee3fcdae131b6b663a55a6a7577
#
_cell.length_a   1.000
_cell.length_b   1.000
_cell.length_c   1.000
_cell.angle_alpha   90.00
_cell.angle_beta   90.00
_cell.angle_gamma   90.00
#
_symmetry.space_group_name_H-M   'P 1'
#
loop_
_entity.id
_entity.type
_entity.pdbx_description
1 polymer ?
#
loop_
_entity_poly.entity_id
_entity_poly.type
_entity_poly.pdbx_seq_one_letter_code
_entity_poly.pdbx_strand_id
1 'polypeptide(L)'
;MSSWKLTLPCTRAEAEAIDADDGTIFEIEPTPVLLTSEVIADDPLAWQLEAYFESKPNSAALAAVQALAPSSKGVKAVAGKIRDADWVTLSQAGIEPVHAGRFYVHTETNKGRAPAGAKAFRIDAGLAFGTGTHETTSGCLIALDRLKAEGKRFENVLDVGTGTGLLAFAALHLWPRAYATASDIDARAVDVTADNAEINGVKLGGGQGALA
;
A
#
# COMPACT_ATOMS: atom_id res chain seq x y z
N MET A 1 -17.65 -7.86 6.06
CA MET A 1 -18.60 -7.54 4.96
C MET A 1 -18.08 -8.18 3.70
N SER A 2 -18.89 -8.62 2.77
CA SER A 2 -18.40 -9.25 1.54
C SER A 2 -18.43 -8.23 0.42
N SER A 3 -17.25 -7.88 -0.12
CA SER A 3 -17.12 -6.99 -1.26
C SER A 3 -17.17 -7.75 -2.60
N TRP A 4 -17.50 -7.05 -3.66
CA TRP A 4 -17.60 -7.60 -5.01
C TRP A 4 -16.71 -6.79 -5.95
N LYS A 5 -16.04 -7.47 -6.87
CA LYS A 5 -15.13 -6.86 -7.85
C LYS A 5 -15.57 -7.21 -9.27
N LEU A 6 -15.67 -6.20 -10.12
CA LEU A 6 -15.74 -6.32 -11.58
C LEU A 6 -14.41 -5.81 -12.16
N THR A 7 -13.83 -6.55 -13.10
CA THR A 7 -12.66 -6.10 -13.86
C THR A 7 -12.99 -6.09 -15.34
N LEU A 8 -12.71 -4.99 -16.03
CA LEU A 8 -12.93 -4.81 -17.45
C LEU A 8 -11.64 -4.29 -18.10
N PRO A 9 -11.27 -4.72 -19.31
CA PRO A 9 -10.24 -4.06 -20.09
C PRO A 9 -10.72 -2.64 -20.46
N CYS A 10 -9.81 -1.70 -20.51
CA CYS A 10 -10.07 -0.35 -21.02
C CYS A 10 -8.82 0.19 -21.71
N THR A 11 -8.95 1.34 -22.35
CA THR A 11 -7.85 2.11 -22.91
C THR A 11 -7.40 3.20 -21.92
N ARG A 12 -6.19 3.73 -22.11
CA ARG A 12 -5.69 4.87 -21.34
C ARG A 12 -6.63 6.08 -21.43
N ALA A 13 -7.16 6.37 -22.61
CA ALA A 13 -8.08 7.49 -22.80
C ALA A 13 -9.40 7.30 -22.01
N GLU A 14 -9.92 6.08 -21.94
CA GLU A 14 -11.09 5.76 -21.11
C GLU A 14 -10.76 5.87 -19.61
N ALA A 15 -9.59 5.41 -19.18
CA ALA A 15 -9.12 5.54 -17.80
C ALA A 15 -9.01 7.01 -17.39
N GLU A 16 -8.36 7.85 -18.20
CA GLU A 16 -8.25 9.30 -17.96
C GLU A 16 -9.62 9.99 -17.93
N ALA A 17 -10.58 9.54 -18.73
CA ALA A 17 -11.95 10.07 -18.70
C ALA A 17 -12.71 9.67 -17.44
N ILE A 18 -12.50 8.46 -16.93
CA ILE A 18 -13.09 7.98 -15.67
C ILE A 18 -12.51 8.75 -14.48
N ASP A 19 -11.20 8.97 -14.45
CA ASP A 19 -10.52 9.71 -13.37
C ASP A 19 -10.89 11.20 -13.35
N ALA A 20 -11.31 11.75 -14.50
CA ALA A 20 -11.77 13.13 -14.63
C ALA A 20 -13.28 13.30 -14.37
N ASP A 21 -14.01 12.21 -14.15
CA ASP A 21 -15.47 12.26 -13.94
C ASP A 21 -15.79 12.86 -12.56
N ASP A 22 -16.61 13.91 -12.56
CA ASP A 22 -16.98 14.68 -11.37
C ASP A 22 -18.32 14.29 -10.74
N GLY A 23 -19.00 13.23 -11.21
CA GLY A 23 -20.28 12.88 -10.60
C GLY A 23 -21.07 11.72 -11.16
N THR A 24 -20.86 11.28 -12.37
CA THR A 24 -21.66 10.20 -13.01
C THR A 24 -21.58 8.87 -12.25
N ILE A 25 -20.47 8.63 -11.56
CA ILE A 25 -20.23 7.43 -10.75
C ILE A 25 -21.26 7.31 -9.61
N PHE A 26 -21.70 8.44 -9.04
CA PHE A 26 -22.66 8.46 -7.92
C PHE A 26 -24.09 8.09 -8.33
N GLU A 27 -24.38 8.04 -9.62
CA GLU A 27 -25.69 7.60 -10.13
C GLU A 27 -25.81 6.06 -10.24
N ILE A 28 -24.68 5.33 -10.03
CA ILE A 28 -24.66 3.86 -10.09
C ILE A 28 -25.03 3.28 -8.73
N GLU A 29 -26.07 2.45 -8.69
CA GLU A 29 -26.57 1.78 -7.48
C GLU A 29 -26.41 0.25 -7.57
N PRO A 30 -25.65 -0.37 -6.63
CA PRO A 30 -24.87 0.22 -5.54
C PRO A 30 -23.65 0.98 -6.09
N THR A 31 -23.31 2.11 -5.45
CA THR A 31 -22.21 2.98 -5.89
C THR A 31 -20.89 2.25 -5.79
N PRO A 32 -20.11 2.12 -6.88
CA PRO A 32 -18.79 1.48 -6.85
C PRO A 32 -17.69 2.45 -6.46
N VAL A 33 -16.58 1.90 -5.94
CA VAL A 33 -15.27 2.56 -6.00
C VAL A 33 -14.60 2.10 -7.29
N LEU A 34 -14.18 3.04 -8.13
CA LEU A 34 -13.50 2.76 -9.40
C LEU A 34 -11.99 2.96 -9.24
N LEU A 35 -11.22 2.06 -9.83
CA LEU A 35 -9.77 2.16 -9.97
C LEU A 35 -9.39 1.85 -11.41
N THR A 36 -8.49 2.63 -11.97
CA THR A 36 -7.90 2.37 -13.28
C THR A 36 -6.41 2.07 -13.10
N SER A 37 -5.89 1.14 -13.89
CA SER A 37 -4.47 0.79 -13.84
C SER A 37 -3.97 0.28 -15.18
N GLU A 38 -2.68 0.49 -15.41
CA GLU A 38 -1.97 -0.01 -16.57
C GLU A 38 -1.68 -1.52 -16.40
N VAL A 39 -1.98 -2.31 -17.42
CA VAL A 39 -1.71 -3.76 -17.42
C VAL A 39 -0.35 -4.06 -18.07
N ILE A 40 -0.01 -3.32 -19.12
CA ILE A 40 1.29 -3.40 -19.80
C ILE A 40 1.88 -2.00 -19.83
N ALA A 41 3.09 -1.85 -19.31
CA ALA A 41 3.77 -0.55 -19.22
C ALA A 41 3.87 0.14 -20.60
N ASP A 42 3.51 1.41 -20.64
CA ASP A 42 3.51 2.26 -21.84
C ASP A 42 2.61 1.81 -23.01
N ASP A 43 1.69 0.84 -22.78
CA ASP A 43 0.70 0.46 -23.79
C ASP A 43 -0.65 1.15 -23.53
N PRO A 44 -1.06 2.12 -24.39
CA PRO A 44 -2.29 2.86 -24.21
C PRO A 44 -3.57 2.03 -24.41
N LEU A 45 -3.46 0.80 -24.95
CA LEU A 45 -4.58 -0.11 -25.17
C LEU A 45 -4.67 -1.19 -24.10
N ALA A 46 -3.67 -1.32 -23.23
CA ALA A 46 -3.58 -2.36 -22.21
C ALA A 46 -3.78 -1.79 -20.81
N TRP A 47 -4.95 -1.24 -20.58
CA TRP A 47 -5.42 -0.74 -19.27
C TRP A 47 -6.57 -1.58 -18.77
N GLN A 48 -6.87 -1.49 -17.48
CA GLN A 48 -8.03 -2.12 -16.87
C GLN A 48 -8.78 -1.15 -15.96
N LEU A 49 -10.11 -1.31 -15.96
CA LEU A 49 -11.05 -0.70 -15.03
C LEU A 49 -11.47 -1.74 -14.00
N GLU A 50 -11.33 -1.43 -12.75
CA GLU A 50 -11.80 -2.23 -11.63
C GLU A 50 -12.87 -1.47 -10.86
N ALA A 51 -14.02 -2.11 -10.67
CA ALA A 51 -15.13 -1.57 -9.90
C ALA A 51 -15.37 -2.43 -8.66
N TYR A 52 -15.34 -1.81 -7.49
CA TYR A 52 -15.51 -2.45 -6.20
C TYR A 52 -16.83 -2.02 -5.57
N PHE A 53 -17.64 -2.98 -5.15
CA PHE A 53 -18.95 -2.78 -4.56
C PHE A 53 -19.03 -3.37 -3.15
N GLU A 54 -19.65 -2.66 -2.23
CA GLU A 54 -19.89 -3.14 -0.86
C GLU A 54 -20.97 -4.24 -0.80
N SER A 55 -21.84 -4.31 -1.80
CA SER A 55 -22.88 -5.34 -1.94
C SER A 55 -22.89 -5.90 -3.35
N LYS A 56 -23.59 -7.03 -3.56
CA LYS A 56 -23.66 -7.64 -4.90
C LYS A 56 -24.30 -6.70 -5.91
N PRO A 57 -23.57 -6.26 -6.97
CA PRO A 57 -24.11 -5.39 -7.97
C PRO A 57 -25.20 -6.10 -8.80
N ASN A 58 -26.22 -5.37 -9.17
CA ASN A 58 -27.24 -5.82 -10.09
C ASN A 58 -26.78 -5.65 -11.57
N SER A 59 -27.57 -6.14 -12.51
CA SER A 59 -27.23 -6.06 -13.94
C SER A 59 -27.17 -4.62 -14.46
N ALA A 60 -27.94 -3.72 -13.89
CA ALA A 60 -27.90 -2.30 -14.29
C ALA A 60 -26.60 -1.62 -13.87
N ALA A 61 -26.14 -1.87 -12.62
CA ALA A 61 -24.86 -1.38 -12.14
C ALA A 61 -23.68 -1.92 -12.97
N LEU A 62 -23.70 -3.22 -13.30
CA LEU A 62 -22.66 -3.82 -14.15
C LEU A 62 -22.65 -3.21 -15.55
N ALA A 63 -23.82 -2.97 -16.14
CA ALA A 63 -23.94 -2.34 -17.44
C ALA A 63 -23.48 -0.86 -17.41
N ALA A 64 -23.80 -0.13 -16.36
CA ALA A 64 -23.39 1.25 -16.17
C ALA A 64 -21.85 1.36 -16.06
N VAL A 65 -21.22 0.50 -15.26
CA VAL A 65 -19.74 0.46 -15.18
C VAL A 65 -19.13 0.07 -16.54
N GLN A 66 -19.72 -0.89 -17.26
CA GLN A 66 -19.23 -1.28 -18.58
C GLN A 66 -19.36 -0.15 -19.61
N ALA A 67 -20.34 0.73 -19.47
CA ALA A 67 -20.52 1.90 -20.33
C ALA A 67 -19.39 2.94 -20.17
N LEU A 68 -18.70 2.96 -19.02
CA LEU A 68 -17.53 3.82 -18.78
C LEU A 68 -16.27 3.34 -19.57
N ALA A 69 -16.24 2.07 -19.96
CA ALA A 69 -15.16 1.48 -20.75
C ALA A 69 -15.72 0.84 -22.05
N PRO A 70 -16.10 1.66 -23.06
CA PRO A 70 -16.68 1.17 -24.32
C PRO A 70 -15.82 0.14 -25.04
N SER A 71 -14.50 0.18 -24.89
CA SER A 71 -13.59 -0.80 -25.46
C SER A 71 -13.79 -2.21 -24.90
N SER A 72 -14.42 -2.34 -23.72
CA SER A 72 -14.80 -3.62 -23.12
C SER A 72 -16.04 -4.27 -23.76
N LYS A 73 -16.63 -3.64 -24.79
CA LYS A 73 -17.82 -4.15 -25.47
C LYS A 73 -17.56 -5.55 -26.05
N GLY A 74 -18.34 -6.53 -25.56
CA GLY A 74 -18.14 -7.95 -25.92
C GLY A 74 -17.51 -8.78 -24.78
N VAL A 75 -16.95 -8.15 -23.79
CA VAL A 75 -16.52 -8.83 -22.57
C VAL A 75 -17.73 -8.98 -21.64
N LYS A 76 -17.97 -10.17 -21.11
CA LYS A 76 -19.06 -10.42 -20.17
C LYS A 76 -18.73 -9.76 -18.83
N ALA A 77 -19.50 -8.72 -18.45
CA ALA A 77 -19.39 -8.09 -17.14
C ALA A 77 -19.89 -9.05 -16.05
N VAL A 78 -18.99 -9.59 -15.25
CA VAL A 78 -19.29 -10.50 -14.14
C VAL A 78 -18.53 -10.03 -12.91
N ALA A 79 -19.28 -9.68 -11.86
CA ALA A 79 -18.66 -9.37 -10.58
C ALA A 79 -18.40 -10.65 -9.78
N GLY A 80 -17.17 -10.83 -9.35
CA GLY A 80 -16.76 -11.88 -8.42
C GLY A 80 -16.88 -11.40 -6.97
N LYS A 81 -17.24 -12.31 -6.06
CA LYS A 81 -17.24 -12.05 -4.62
C LYS A 81 -15.80 -12.10 -4.09
N ILE A 82 -15.37 -11.05 -3.40
CA ILE A 82 -14.08 -10.99 -2.71
C ILE A 82 -14.32 -11.34 -1.24
N ARG A 83 -13.54 -12.27 -0.67
CA ARG A 83 -13.54 -12.50 0.78
C ARG A 83 -12.66 -11.45 1.45
N ASP A 84 -13.04 -11.04 2.66
CA ASP A 84 -12.34 -10.00 3.42
C ASP A 84 -10.83 -10.33 3.61
N ALA A 85 -10.49 -11.63 3.74
CA ALA A 85 -9.10 -12.09 3.81
C ALA A 85 -8.30 -11.90 2.50
N ASP A 86 -8.97 -11.80 1.35
CA ASP A 86 -8.31 -11.71 0.04
C ASP A 86 -7.91 -10.26 -0.29
N TRP A 87 -8.58 -9.27 0.32
CA TRP A 87 -8.29 -7.85 0.10
C TRP A 87 -6.87 -7.45 0.54
N VAL A 88 -6.50 -7.84 1.76
CA VAL A 88 -5.17 -7.55 2.31
C VAL A 88 -4.11 -8.27 1.46
N THR A 89 -4.35 -9.52 1.11
CA THR A 89 -3.45 -10.32 0.27
C THR A 89 -3.32 -9.73 -1.13
N LEU A 90 -4.43 -9.33 -1.76
CA LEU A 90 -4.42 -8.74 -3.11
C LEU A 90 -3.75 -7.36 -3.14
N SER A 91 -4.02 -6.51 -2.14
CA SER A 91 -3.37 -5.20 -2.04
C SER A 91 -1.88 -5.31 -1.77
N GLN A 92 -1.45 -6.32 -1.01
CA GLN A 92 -0.03 -6.54 -0.71
C GLN A 92 0.72 -7.27 -1.82
N ALA A 93 0.05 -8.10 -2.63
CA ALA A 93 0.68 -8.81 -3.75
C ALA A 93 1.20 -7.89 -4.85
N GLY A 94 0.56 -6.72 -5.03
CA GLY A 94 0.98 -5.68 -5.96
C GLY A 94 2.11 -4.78 -5.46
N ILE A 95 2.50 -4.90 -4.16
CA ILE A 95 3.56 -4.07 -3.60
C ILE A 95 4.92 -4.68 -3.94
N GLU A 96 5.66 -4.03 -4.82
CA GLU A 96 7.02 -4.44 -5.17
C GLU A 96 7.99 -4.21 -4.00
N PRO A 97 8.92 -5.15 -3.76
CA PRO A 97 9.97 -4.95 -2.78
C PRO A 97 10.84 -3.75 -3.12
N VAL A 98 11.24 -2.99 -2.10
CA VAL A 98 12.03 -1.77 -2.24
C VAL A 98 13.43 -1.99 -1.68
N HIS A 99 14.45 -1.58 -2.45
CA HIS A 99 15.84 -1.53 -2.00
C HIS A 99 16.28 -0.06 -1.84
N ALA A 100 16.54 0.36 -0.62
CA ALA A 100 16.90 1.75 -0.28
C ALA A 100 18.13 1.78 0.65
N GLY A 101 19.27 2.16 0.11
CA GLY A 101 20.55 2.10 0.83
C GLY A 101 20.87 0.65 1.26
N ARG A 102 21.13 0.42 2.54
CA ARG A 102 21.36 -0.92 3.11
C ARG A 102 20.08 -1.68 3.49
N PHE A 103 18.91 -1.12 3.21
CA PHE A 103 17.62 -1.69 3.59
C PHE A 103 16.90 -2.33 2.42
N TYR A 104 16.26 -3.44 2.69
CA TYR A 104 15.37 -4.12 1.76
C TYR A 104 14.02 -4.33 2.43
N VAL A 105 12.96 -3.76 1.87
CA VAL A 105 11.62 -3.78 2.43
C VAL A 105 10.73 -4.63 1.56
N HIS A 106 9.99 -5.57 2.13
CA HIS A 106 9.12 -6.48 1.41
C HIS A 106 7.87 -6.82 2.21
N THR A 107 6.83 -7.31 1.54
CA THR A 107 5.63 -7.86 2.19
C THR A 107 5.78 -9.37 2.41
N GLU A 108 4.83 -10.00 3.13
CA GLU A 108 4.78 -11.47 3.24
C GLU A 108 4.49 -12.12 1.89
N THR A 109 3.64 -11.50 1.08
CA THR A 109 3.17 -12.04 -0.20
C THR A 109 4.15 -11.83 -1.36
N ASN A 110 4.96 -10.77 -1.30
CA ASN A 110 5.98 -10.48 -2.30
C ASN A 110 7.33 -10.25 -1.61
N LYS A 111 8.08 -11.34 -1.42
CA LYS A 111 9.38 -11.32 -0.72
C LYS A 111 10.53 -10.91 -1.62
N GLY A 112 10.40 -11.13 -2.92
CA GLY A 112 11.48 -10.90 -3.87
C GLY A 112 12.80 -11.57 -3.46
N ARG A 113 13.92 -10.94 -3.79
CA ARG A 113 15.27 -11.40 -3.41
C ARG A 113 16.09 -10.24 -2.84
N ALA A 114 16.30 -10.25 -1.54
CA ALA A 114 17.14 -9.25 -0.88
C ALA A 114 18.59 -9.31 -1.40
N PRO A 115 19.21 -8.16 -1.71
CA PRO A 115 20.63 -8.10 -2.03
C PRO A 115 21.49 -8.61 -0.86
N ALA A 116 22.65 -9.16 -1.19
CA ALA A 116 23.60 -9.66 -0.17
C ALA A 116 24.04 -8.50 0.74
N GLY A 117 23.95 -8.69 2.04
CA GLY A 117 24.31 -7.69 3.06
C GLY A 117 23.23 -6.64 3.35
N ALA A 118 22.11 -6.63 2.63
CA ALA A 118 21.00 -5.77 2.97
C ALA A 118 20.27 -6.24 4.23
N LYS A 119 19.82 -5.29 5.06
CA LYS A 119 18.91 -5.58 6.17
C LYS A 119 17.50 -5.66 5.61
N ALA A 120 16.91 -6.83 5.65
CA ALA A 120 15.52 -7.02 5.25
C ALA A 120 14.57 -6.66 6.40
N PHE A 121 13.48 -5.97 6.05
CA PHE A 121 12.32 -5.74 6.89
C PHE A 121 11.07 -6.26 6.16
N ARG A 122 10.30 -7.09 6.84
CA ARG A 122 8.96 -7.46 6.42
C ARG A 122 7.98 -6.46 6.97
N ILE A 123 7.29 -5.75 6.10
CA ILE A 123 6.30 -4.74 6.47
C ILE A 123 4.94 -5.15 5.93
N ASP A 124 4.05 -5.47 6.84
CA ASP A 124 2.66 -5.75 6.53
C ASP A 124 1.87 -4.45 6.78
N ALA A 125 1.60 -3.73 5.70
CA ALA A 125 1.05 -2.38 5.78
C ALA A 125 -0.42 -2.34 6.21
N GLY A 126 -1.16 -3.41 5.94
CA GLY A 126 -2.61 -3.39 6.19
C GLY A 126 -3.27 -2.16 5.57
N LEU A 127 -3.81 -1.29 6.42
CA LEU A 127 -4.38 0.02 6.06
C LEU A 127 -3.44 1.19 6.41
N ALA A 128 -2.22 0.93 6.91
CA ALA A 128 -1.29 1.98 7.32
C ALA A 128 -0.36 2.41 6.18
N PHE A 129 0.03 3.69 6.19
CA PHE A 129 0.97 4.27 5.24
C PHE A 129 2.41 3.86 5.58
N GLY A 130 3.30 3.72 4.58
CA GLY A 130 4.75 3.56 4.83
C GLY A 130 5.30 2.17 4.50
N THR A 131 4.80 1.51 3.43
CA THR A 131 5.34 0.22 2.92
C THR A 131 6.77 0.30 2.36
N GLY A 132 7.36 1.49 2.31
CA GLY A 132 8.65 1.71 1.66
C GLY A 132 8.55 1.98 0.16
N THR A 133 7.43 1.68 -0.48
CA THR A 133 7.20 1.90 -1.92
C THR A 133 7.05 3.38 -2.26
N HIS A 134 6.67 4.22 -1.30
CA HIS A 134 6.56 5.64 -1.51
C HIS A 134 7.95 6.27 -1.59
N GLU A 135 8.20 7.11 -2.58
CA GLU A 135 9.50 7.76 -2.82
C GLU A 135 10.04 8.50 -1.58
N THR A 136 9.15 9.11 -0.79
CA THR A 136 9.52 9.81 0.46
C THR A 136 10.06 8.84 1.51
N THR A 137 9.47 7.68 1.70
CA THR A 137 9.92 6.67 2.66
C THR A 137 11.28 6.09 2.24
N SER A 138 11.46 5.79 0.95
CA SER A 138 12.73 5.35 0.40
C SER A 138 13.81 6.42 0.56
N GLY A 139 13.48 7.69 0.32
CA GLY A 139 14.37 8.82 0.55
C GLY A 139 14.82 8.94 2.01
N CYS A 140 13.90 8.74 2.96
CA CYS A 140 14.22 8.74 4.40
C CYS A 140 15.16 7.58 4.78
N LEU A 141 14.94 6.37 4.24
CA LEU A 141 15.83 5.22 4.48
C LEU A 141 17.24 5.49 3.97
N ILE A 142 17.37 6.06 2.78
CA ILE A 142 18.67 6.46 2.19
C ILE A 142 19.33 7.55 3.05
N ALA A 143 18.55 8.52 3.54
CA ALA A 143 19.08 9.58 4.41
C ALA A 143 19.61 9.03 5.74
N LEU A 144 18.88 8.09 6.37
CA LEU A 144 19.34 7.40 7.57
C LEU A 144 20.65 6.63 7.33
N ASP A 145 20.74 5.92 6.20
CA ASP A 145 21.95 5.18 5.82
C ASP A 145 23.14 6.12 5.62
N ARG A 146 22.93 7.27 4.98
CA ARG A 146 23.94 8.30 4.79
C ARG A 146 24.42 8.86 6.13
N LEU A 147 23.52 9.21 7.06
CA LEU A 147 23.90 9.68 8.39
C LEU A 147 24.79 8.68 9.12
N LYS A 148 24.49 7.37 8.97
CA LYS A 148 25.34 6.32 9.52
C LYS A 148 26.70 6.26 8.87
N ALA A 149 26.77 6.37 7.53
CA ALA A 149 28.02 6.39 6.78
C ALA A 149 28.90 7.61 7.15
N GLU A 150 28.28 8.75 7.46
CA GLU A 150 28.95 9.97 7.96
C GLU A 150 29.42 9.85 9.42
N GLY A 151 29.20 8.70 10.06
CA GLY A 151 29.65 8.44 11.43
C GLY A 151 28.77 9.08 12.52
N LYS A 152 27.59 9.57 12.15
CA LYS A 152 26.62 10.14 13.13
C LYS A 152 26.17 9.07 14.12
N ARG A 153 25.92 9.47 15.35
CA ARG A 153 25.44 8.64 16.44
C ARG A 153 24.26 9.31 17.12
N PHE A 154 23.23 8.52 17.42
CA PHE A 154 22.03 8.98 18.10
C PHE A 154 21.75 8.04 19.28
N GLU A 155 21.36 8.61 20.40
CA GLU A 155 20.97 7.89 21.61
C GLU A 155 19.43 7.83 21.73
N ASN A 156 18.74 8.80 21.15
CA ASN A 156 17.29 8.88 21.13
C ASN A 156 16.80 9.16 19.69
N VAL A 157 15.76 8.45 19.31
CA VAL A 157 15.06 8.58 18.02
C VAL A 157 13.58 8.80 18.31
N LEU A 158 12.99 9.78 17.65
CA LEU A 158 11.55 10.00 17.69
C LEU A 158 11.04 9.93 16.23
N ASP A 159 10.12 9.00 15.98
CA ASP A 159 9.43 8.82 14.71
C ASP A 159 7.99 9.29 14.87
N VAL A 160 7.68 10.48 14.33
CA VAL A 160 6.36 11.12 14.40
C VAL A 160 5.61 10.88 13.11
N GLY A 161 4.39 10.34 13.20
CA GLY A 161 3.68 9.83 12.02
C GLY A 161 4.31 8.52 11.55
N THR A 162 4.54 7.60 12.48
CA THR A 162 5.36 6.39 12.24
C THR A 162 4.75 5.42 11.22
N GLY A 163 3.42 5.44 11.03
CA GLY A 163 2.71 4.58 10.10
C GLY A 163 2.96 3.10 10.36
N THR A 164 3.84 2.48 9.56
CA THR A 164 4.22 1.07 9.68
C THR A 164 5.37 0.80 10.66
N GLY A 165 6.02 1.84 11.20
CA GLY A 165 7.19 1.72 12.08
C GLY A 165 8.54 1.60 11.37
N LEU A 166 8.54 1.51 10.05
CA LEU A 166 9.72 1.18 9.24
C LEU A 166 10.93 2.08 9.51
N LEU A 167 10.73 3.40 9.64
CA LEU A 167 11.83 4.35 9.85
C LEU A 167 12.44 4.20 11.25
N ALA A 168 11.61 4.00 12.26
CA ALA A 168 12.08 3.69 13.62
C ALA A 168 12.90 2.37 13.65
N PHE A 169 12.45 1.34 12.93
CA PHE A 169 13.17 0.06 12.85
C PHE A 169 14.51 0.21 12.14
N ALA A 170 14.54 0.96 11.04
CA ALA A 170 15.77 1.27 10.32
C ALA A 170 16.77 2.02 11.20
N ALA A 171 16.30 3.02 11.94
CA ALA A 171 17.13 3.78 12.88
C ALA A 171 17.71 2.88 13.98
N LEU A 172 16.90 2.02 14.62
CA LEU A 172 17.39 1.07 15.65
C LEU A 172 18.37 0.03 15.09
N HIS A 173 18.21 -0.40 13.84
CA HIS A 173 19.21 -1.24 13.19
C HIS A 173 20.56 -0.51 13.04
N LEU A 174 20.54 0.76 12.67
CA LEU A 174 21.75 1.58 12.50
C LEU A 174 22.41 1.94 13.83
N TRP A 175 21.60 2.21 14.85
CA TRP A 175 22.03 2.60 16.19
C TRP A 175 21.39 1.68 17.25
N PRO A 176 21.92 0.45 17.43
CA PRO A 176 21.30 -0.58 18.28
C PRO A 176 21.26 -0.23 19.78
N ARG A 177 21.97 0.82 20.18
CA ARG A 177 21.96 1.33 21.58
C ARG A 177 21.03 2.52 21.76
N ALA A 178 20.42 3.00 20.68
CA ALA A 178 19.46 4.10 20.75
C ALA A 178 18.15 3.62 21.37
N TYR A 179 17.46 4.55 22.00
CA TYR A 179 16.08 4.40 22.41
C TYR A 179 15.19 5.02 21.31
N ALA A 180 14.20 4.29 20.80
CA ALA A 180 13.30 4.80 19.79
C ALA A 180 11.86 4.84 20.30
N THR A 181 11.22 5.99 20.13
CA THR A 181 9.78 6.17 20.30
C THR A 181 9.15 6.36 18.94
N ALA A 182 8.12 5.57 18.65
CA ALA A 182 7.28 5.68 17.47
C ALA A 182 5.90 6.18 17.90
N SER A 183 5.37 7.18 17.22
CA SER A 183 4.06 7.76 17.53
C SER A 183 3.28 8.06 16.28
N ASP A 184 1.96 7.96 16.37
CA ASP A 184 1.05 8.31 15.29
C ASP A 184 -0.26 8.84 15.86
N ILE A 185 -0.93 9.73 15.13
CA ILE A 185 -2.26 10.23 15.49
C ILE A 185 -3.35 9.16 15.24
N ASP A 186 -3.13 8.25 14.26
CA ASP A 186 -4.03 7.12 14.03
C ASP A 186 -3.65 5.94 14.93
N ALA A 187 -4.56 5.59 15.85
CA ALA A 187 -4.37 4.44 16.75
C ALA A 187 -4.11 3.13 15.98
N ARG A 188 -4.69 2.96 14.79
CA ARG A 188 -4.45 1.79 13.95
C ARG A 188 -3.00 1.73 13.44
N ALA A 189 -2.40 2.87 13.14
CA ALA A 189 -0.99 2.93 12.76
C ALA A 189 -0.08 2.50 13.93
N VAL A 190 -0.45 2.85 15.16
CA VAL A 190 0.27 2.39 16.37
C VAL A 190 0.20 0.87 16.52
N ASP A 191 -0.99 0.26 16.31
CA ASP A 191 -1.17 -1.18 16.35
C ASP A 191 -0.34 -1.86 15.23
N VAL A 192 -0.41 -1.36 13.99
CA VAL A 192 0.38 -1.87 12.85
C VAL A 192 1.88 -1.75 13.13
N THR A 193 2.33 -0.65 13.74
CA THR A 193 3.74 -0.49 14.16
C THR A 193 4.13 -1.57 15.17
N ALA A 194 3.28 -1.87 16.15
CA ALA A 194 3.55 -2.90 17.16
C ALA A 194 3.66 -4.29 16.53
N ASP A 195 2.71 -4.66 15.66
CA ASP A 195 2.71 -5.92 14.93
C ASP A 195 3.96 -6.08 14.06
N ASN A 196 4.31 -5.04 13.28
CA ASN A 196 5.52 -5.04 12.46
C ASN A 196 6.81 -5.10 13.31
N ALA A 197 6.82 -4.48 14.49
CA ALA A 197 7.97 -4.57 15.42
C ALA A 197 8.16 -6.01 15.89
N GLU A 198 7.07 -6.72 16.24
CA GLU A 198 7.11 -8.14 16.63
C GLU A 198 7.63 -9.02 15.48
N ILE A 199 7.07 -8.84 14.27
CA ILE A 199 7.47 -9.57 13.05
C ILE A 199 8.97 -9.43 12.76
N ASN A 200 9.54 -8.24 12.98
CA ASN A 200 10.94 -7.94 12.68
C ASN A 200 11.88 -8.12 13.89
N GLY A 201 11.36 -8.51 15.06
CA GLY A 201 12.13 -8.66 16.29
C GLY A 201 12.73 -7.35 16.80
N VAL A 202 12.06 -6.22 16.53
CA VAL A 202 12.49 -4.89 16.95
C VAL A 202 11.83 -4.53 18.28
N LYS A 203 12.61 -4.03 19.23
CA LYS A 203 12.08 -3.53 20.50
C LYS A 203 12.00 -2.01 20.46
N LEU A 204 10.81 -1.49 20.30
CA LEU A 204 10.54 -0.07 20.52
C LEU A 204 10.47 0.18 22.02
N GLY A 205 10.96 1.32 22.46
CA GLY A 205 10.81 1.76 23.86
C GLY A 205 9.32 1.91 24.17
N GLY A 206 8.86 1.18 25.19
CA GLY A 206 7.47 1.07 25.53
C GLY A 206 6.84 2.39 25.90
N GLY A 207 5.88 2.79 25.14
CA GLY A 207 4.95 3.85 25.42
C GLY A 207 3.92 3.90 24.31
N GLN A 208 2.74 3.35 24.52
CA GLN A 208 1.55 3.82 23.87
C GLN A 208 1.41 5.29 24.24
N GLY A 209 2.00 6.14 23.45
CA GLY A 209 1.88 7.57 23.58
C GLY A 209 1.38 8.10 22.25
N ALA A 210 0.07 8.12 22.07
CA ALA A 210 -0.50 9.12 21.19
C ALA A 210 -0.03 10.45 21.74
N LEU A 211 0.86 11.15 21.06
CA LEU A 211 1.00 12.58 21.29
C LEU A 211 -0.29 13.20 20.78
N ALA A 212 -1.13 13.66 21.70
CA ALA A 212 -2.32 14.44 21.41
C ALA A 212 -1.94 15.79 20.80
#